data_64a7516d42a0f9ecb7924b6ecf8c7987
#
_entry.id   64a7516d42a0f9ecb7924b6ecf8c7987
#
_cell.length_a   1.000
_cell.length_b   1.000
_cell.length_c   1.000
_cell.angle_alpha   90.00
_cell.angle_beta   90.00
_cell.angle_gamma   90.00
#
_symmetry.space_group_name_H-M   'P 1'
#
loop_
_entity.id
_entity.type
_entity.pdbx_description
1 polymer ?
#
loop_
_entity_poly.entity_id
_entity_poly.type
_entity_poly.pdbx_seq_one_letter_code
_entity_poly.pdbx_strand_id
1 'polypeptide(L)'
;MILQNKIPSIYHSIFPELLDIEFPEEQIATCDTCTLCRSPQSPYINTKCCTYQPTLVNFLLGGVFVDDDINLAIGKERIQSQIKSRAGVTPYGIIPSNAYIQREKQANSHDFWSRPHQLVESIRCPYSHKGLCTVWKYRENLCVTFFCSSIGGAAGKTFWKKVNTYLKMAETSLAQYAMLQLGWPPAKIKTDAVTAADFKFEEEDGIINDAKYAALWGDWIGREEEFYRSCFNIIKNIDASTFKQITGQTREILEAAITDTQKYFQLSNLPDFLLLHPDVVTDKSNENHALLVLGEITAEISSALLPLVYSFNGKRQTVEVFQLGYNVLFNMSELVEELREKGMLIKP
;
A
#
# COMPACT_ATOMS: atom_id res chain seq x y z
N MET A 1 -0.73 -16.69 8.32
CA MET A 1 -1.88 -16.17 7.53
C MET A 1 -1.66 -16.50 6.08
N ILE A 2 -2.71 -16.73 5.29
CA ILE A 2 -2.62 -16.89 3.84
C ILE A 2 -2.95 -15.58 3.12
N LEU A 3 -2.34 -15.37 1.95
CA LEU A 3 -2.47 -14.12 1.19
C LEU A 3 -3.92 -13.82 0.79
N GLN A 4 -4.74 -14.87 0.54
CA GLN A 4 -6.16 -14.76 0.25
C GLN A 4 -6.92 -13.85 1.22
N ASN A 5 -6.57 -13.85 2.50
CA ASN A 5 -7.25 -13.06 3.52
C ASN A 5 -6.93 -11.55 3.47
N LYS A 6 -5.97 -11.15 2.65
CA LYS A 6 -5.51 -9.74 2.56
C LYS A 6 -5.94 -9.03 1.28
N ILE A 7 -6.11 -9.78 0.20
CA ILE A 7 -6.42 -9.18 -1.10
C ILE A 7 -7.92 -9.19 -1.40
N PRO A 8 -8.42 -8.26 -2.24
CA PRO A 8 -9.82 -8.22 -2.64
C PRO A 8 -10.31 -9.54 -3.22
N SER A 9 -11.52 -9.96 -2.82
CA SER A 9 -12.09 -11.26 -3.20
C SER A 9 -12.30 -11.45 -4.72
N ILE A 10 -12.38 -10.36 -5.48
CA ILE A 10 -12.46 -10.42 -6.94
C ILE A 10 -11.28 -11.17 -7.58
N TYR A 11 -10.13 -11.21 -6.91
CA TYR A 11 -8.95 -11.90 -7.41
C TYR A 11 -8.90 -13.39 -7.08
N HIS A 12 -9.82 -13.91 -6.25
CA HIS A 12 -9.74 -15.29 -5.75
C HIS A 12 -9.90 -16.35 -6.85
N SER A 13 -10.67 -16.09 -7.89
CA SER A 13 -10.78 -16.98 -9.07
C SER A 13 -9.71 -16.73 -10.13
N ILE A 14 -9.03 -15.57 -10.06
CA ILE A 14 -8.14 -15.09 -11.12
C ILE A 14 -6.72 -15.64 -10.96
N PHE A 15 -6.21 -15.69 -9.74
CA PHE A 15 -4.87 -16.24 -9.45
C PHE A 15 -4.84 -17.06 -8.14
N PRO A 16 -5.57 -18.19 -8.10
CA PRO A 16 -5.72 -19.00 -6.88
C PRO A 16 -4.38 -19.51 -6.33
N GLU A 17 -3.42 -19.83 -7.20
CA GLU A 17 -2.11 -20.37 -6.82
C GLU A 17 -1.29 -19.42 -5.94
N LEU A 18 -1.43 -18.10 -6.17
CA LEU A 18 -0.76 -17.07 -5.37
C LEU A 18 -1.41 -16.91 -3.99
N LEU A 19 -2.69 -17.24 -3.86
CA LEU A 19 -3.47 -16.98 -2.67
C LEU A 19 -3.11 -17.88 -1.49
N ASP A 20 -2.57 -19.06 -1.77
CA ASP A 20 -2.17 -20.06 -0.77
C ASP A 20 -0.81 -19.76 -0.14
N ILE A 21 -0.14 -18.68 -0.58
CA ILE A 21 1.14 -18.26 0.00
C ILE A 21 0.94 -17.93 1.47
N GLU A 22 1.65 -18.66 2.32
CA GLU A 22 1.70 -18.39 3.74
C GLU A 22 2.72 -17.31 4.08
N PHE A 23 2.34 -16.42 4.97
CA PHE A 23 3.22 -15.40 5.54
C PHE A 23 2.86 -15.14 7.00
N PRO A 24 3.78 -14.60 7.84
CA PRO A 24 3.48 -14.19 9.19
C PRO A 24 2.36 -13.15 9.22
N GLU A 25 1.55 -13.17 10.28
CA GLU A 25 0.43 -12.23 10.40
C GLU A 25 0.94 -10.80 10.61
N GLU A 26 0.76 -9.95 9.60
CA GLU A 26 1.03 -8.53 9.74
C GLU A 26 0.00 -7.90 10.68
N GLN A 27 0.47 -7.08 11.58
CA GLN A 27 -0.42 -6.37 12.48
C GLN A 27 -1.30 -5.38 11.72
N ILE A 28 -2.57 -5.37 12.06
CA ILE A 28 -3.49 -4.33 11.62
C ILE A 28 -2.97 -3.01 12.20
N ALA A 29 -2.76 -2.02 11.33
CA ALA A 29 -2.34 -0.69 11.77
C ALA A 29 -3.35 -0.13 12.77
N THR A 30 -2.95 -0.04 14.05
CA THR A 30 -3.75 0.59 15.10
C THR A 30 -3.54 2.09 15.01
N CYS A 31 -4.19 2.73 14.03
CA CYS A 31 -4.10 4.18 13.86
C CYS A 31 -4.45 4.96 15.13
N ASP A 32 -5.28 4.39 16.02
CA ASP A 32 -5.65 4.99 17.30
C ASP A 32 -4.48 5.05 18.30
N THR A 33 -3.47 4.23 18.13
CA THR A 33 -2.24 4.25 18.93
C THR A 33 -1.03 4.83 18.20
N CYS A 34 -1.19 5.22 16.95
CA CYS A 34 -0.12 5.76 16.11
C CYS A 34 0.35 7.13 16.62
N THR A 35 1.66 7.33 16.74
CA THR A 35 2.25 8.61 17.14
C THR A 35 1.88 9.75 16.19
N LEU A 36 1.70 9.47 14.89
CA LEU A 36 1.20 10.42 13.90
C LEU A 36 -0.19 10.96 14.22
N CYS A 37 -1.02 10.18 14.92
CA CYS A 37 -2.42 10.50 15.17
C CYS A 37 -2.70 10.93 16.60
N ARG A 38 -1.75 10.80 17.53
CA ARG A 38 -1.93 11.11 18.96
C ARG A 38 -1.39 12.47 19.37
N SER A 39 -0.34 12.95 18.72
CA SER A 39 0.20 14.26 19.08
C SER A 39 -0.72 15.36 18.58
N PRO A 40 -1.19 16.28 19.44
CA PRO A 40 -1.97 17.44 19.02
C PRO A 40 -1.23 18.34 18.00
N GLN A 41 0.10 18.29 17.98
CA GLN A 41 0.94 19.04 17.05
C GLN A 41 1.13 18.32 15.72
N SER A 42 0.70 17.06 15.61
CA SER A 42 0.86 16.31 14.36
C SER A 42 -0.05 16.87 13.26
N PRO A 43 0.49 17.18 12.07
CA PRO A 43 -0.33 17.60 10.94
C PRO A 43 -1.26 16.51 10.44
N TYR A 44 -1.06 15.27 10.89
CA TYR A 44 -1.79 14.06 10.45
C TYR A 44 -2.89 13.62 11.43
N ILE A 45 -3.18 14.39 12.47
CA ILE A 45 -4.14 14.02 13.52
C ILE A 45 -5.52 13.62 12.97
N ASN A 46 -6.00 14.30 11.93
CA ASN A 46 -7.30 14.03 11.31
C ASN A 46 -7.24 13.16 10.07
N THR A 47 -6.12 13.15 9.37
CA THR A 47 -5.97 12.44 8.09
C THR A 47 -5.35 11.06 8.27
N LYS A 48 -4.64 10.85 9.38
CA LYS A 48 -3.76 9.70 9.56
C LYS A 48 -2.75 9.65 8.40
N CYS A 49 -2.31 8.47 7.96
CA CYS A 49 -1.48 8.31 6.76
C CYS A 49 -2.30 8.22 5.45
N CYS A 50 -3.62 8.41 5.50
CA CYS A 50 -4.47 8.42 4.30
C CYS A 50 -4.37 9.76 3.55
N THR A 51 -3.16 10.11 3.13
CA THR A 51 -2.81 11.30 2.33
C THR A 51 -2.34 10.93 0.93
N TYR A 52 -2.80 9.79 0.44
CA TYR A 52 -2.52 9.27 -0.89
C TYR A 52 -3.85 9.07 -1.62
N GLN A 53 -4.00 9.61 -2.84
CA GLN A 53 -5.14 9.32 -3.69
C GLN A 53 -4.79 8.09 -4.56
N PRO A 54 -5.46 6.95 -4.35
CA PRO A 54 -5.23 5.76 -5.16
C PRO A 54 -5.75 5.93 -6.59
N THR A 55 -5.13 5.23 -7.53
CA THR A 55 -5.73 4.95 -8.84
C THR A 55 -6.70 3.79 -8.70
N LEU A 56 -7.99 4.09 -8.56
CA LEU A 56 -8.99 3.04 -8.45
C LEU A 56 -9.44 2.65 -9.87
N VAL A 57 -8.99 1.48 -10.34
CA VAL A 57 -9.23 1.04 -11.72
C VAL A 57 -10.70 0.70 -11.98
N ASN A 58 -11.10 0.70 -13.24
CA ASN A 58 -12.47 0.62 -13.71
C ASN A 58 -13.30 -0.53 -13.13
N PHE A 59 -12.79 -1.74 -13.08
CA PHE A 59 -13.53 -2.87 -12.53
C PHE A 59 -13.63 -2.84 -10.98
N LEU A 60 -12.66 -2.27 -10.28
CA LEU A 60 -12.77 -2.08 -8.83
C LEU A 60 -13.84 -1.03 -8.50
N LEU A 61 -13.91 0.07 -9.27
CA LEU A 61 -15.01 1.04 -9.19
C LEU A 61 -16.36 0.37 -9.44
N GLY A 62 -16.45 -0.44 -10.49
CA GLY A 62 -17.64 -1.21 -10.81
C GLY A 62 -18.06 -2.14 -9.67
N GLY A 63 -17.08 -2.79 -9.01
CA GLY A 63 -17.32 -3.62 -7.85
C GLY A 63 -17.95 -2.85 -6.69
N VAL A 64 -17.44 -1.66 -6.38
CA VAL A 64 -18.05 -0.80 -5.35
C VAL A 64 -19.50 -0.49 -5.69
N PHE A 65 -19.84 -0.24 -6.96
CA PHE A 65 -21.23 0.08 -7.36
C PHE A 65 -22.16 -1.13 -7.31
N VAL A 66 -21.67 -2.32 -7.63
CA VAL A 66 -22.50 -3.54 -7.74
C VAL A 66 -22.73 -4.20 -6.38
N ASP A 67 -21.77 -4.09 -5.46
CA ASP A 67 -21.85 -4.71 -4.13
C ASP A 67 -22.87 -3.98 -3.25
N ASP A 68 -23.81 -4.73 -2.64
CA ASP A 68 -24.88 -4.18 -1.81
C ASP A 68 -24.46 -3.97 -0.33
N ASP A 69 -23.18 -4.13 0.00
CA ASP A 69 -22.67 -3.89 1.35
C ASP A 69 -22.90 -2.44 1.77
N ILE A 70 -23.64 -2.24 2.86
CA ILE A 70 -23.97 -0.92 3.41
C ILE A 70 -22.69 -0.13 3.78
N ASN A 71 -21.59 -0.80 4.11
CA ASN A 71 -20.33 -0.16 4.44
C ASN A 71 -19.69 0.56 3.22
N LEU A 72 -20.12 0.23 2.00
CA LEU A 72 -19.69 0.88 0.77
C LEU A 72 -20.54 2.09 0.38
N ALA A 73 -21.64 2.37 1.08
CA ALA A 73 -22.58 3.44 0.71
C ALA A 73 -21.88 4.81 0.56
N ILE A 74 -21.06 5.18 1.53
CA ILE A 74 -20.28 6.45 1.48
C ILE A 74 -19.25 6.40 0.33
N GLY A 75 -18.63 5.25 0.09
CA GLY A 75 -17.72 5.05 -1.04
C GLY A 75 -18.39 5.28 -2.38
N LYS A 76 -19.59 4.71 -2.58
CA LYS A 76 -20.42 4.91 -3.77
C LYS A 76 -20.75 6.38 -4.00
N GLU A 77 -21.22 7.07 -2.96
CA GLU A 77 -21.56 8.50 -3.03
C GLU A 77 -20.34 9.34 -3.44
N ARG A 78 -19.17 9.07 -2.87
CA ARG A 78 -17.94 9.78 -3.19
C ARG A 78 -17.47 9.54 -4.61
N ILE A 79 -17.52 8.29 -5.10
CA ILE A 79 -17.20 7.96 -6.49
C ILE A 79 -18.19 8.67 -7.43
N GLN A 80 -19.48 8.68 -7.13
CA GLN A 80 -20.47 9.40 -7.93
C GLN A 80 -20.21 10.92 -7.95
N SER A 81 -19.79 11.49 -6.83
CA SER A 81 -19.39 12.89 -6.77
C SER A 81 -18.16 13.18 -7.64
N GLN A 82 -17.17 12.28 -7.65
CA GLN A 82 -16.00 12.40 -8.54
C GLN A 82 -16.40 12.28 -10.01
N ILE A 83 -17.27 11.35 -10.38
CA ILE A 83 -17.81 11.22 -11.74
C ILE A 83 -18.48 12.52 -12.18
N LYS A 84 -19.32 13.10 -11.32
CA LYS A 84 -19.98 14.40 -11.61
C LYS A 84 -18.97 15.54 -11.82
N SER A 85 -17.89 15.56 -11.06
CA SER A 85 -16.85 16.59 -11.20
C SER A 85 -15.93 16.35 -12.40
N ARG A 86 -15.90 15.12 -12.95
CA ARG A 86 -15.02 14.66 -14.02
C ARG A 86 -13.52 14.68 -13.70
N ALA A 87 -13.12 15.17 -12.55
CA ALA A 87 -11.72 15.30 -12.15
C ALA A 87 -11.06 13.91 -11.98
N GLY A 88 -10.07 13.62 -12.81
CA GLY A 88 -9.36 12.35 -12.85
C GLY A 88 -10.19 11.15 -13.34
N VAL A 89 -11.41 11.36 -13.86
CA VAL A 89 -12.33 10.29 -14.29
C VAL A 89 -12.03 9.86 -15.71
N THR A 90 -11.60 8.62 -15.88
CA THR A 90 -11.15 8.06 -17.17
C THR A 90 -11.72 6.67 -17.39
N PRO A 91 -11.72 6.15 -18.63
CA PRO A 91 -12.10 4.76 -18.90
C PRO A 91 -11.20 3.72 -18.19
N TYR A 92 -9.97 4.09 -17.86
CA TYR A 92 -9.07 3.24 -17.07
C TYR A 92 -9.49 3.14 -15.60
N GLY A 93 -10.07 4.23 -15.07
CA GLY A 93 -10.49 4.33 -13.66
C GLY A 93 -10.49 5.78 -13.19
N ILE A 94 -10.62 5.97 -11.89
CA ILE A 94 -10.45 7.29 -11.27
C ILE A 94 -9.00 7.38 -10.77
N ILE A 95 -8.27 8.32 -11.34
CA ILE A 95 -6.84 8.55 -11.13
C ILE A 95 -6.64 9.89 -10.40
N PRO A 96 -5.47 10.16 -9.80
CA PRO A 96 -5.18 11.46 -9.22
C PRO A 96 -5.39 12.59 -10.24
N SER A 97 -6.22 13.56 -9.87
CA SER A 97 -6.49 14.75 -10.68
C SER A 97 -5.28 15.68 -10.72
N ASN A 98 -5.17 16.54 -11.73
CA ASN A 98 -4.09 17.52 -11.80
C ASN A 98 -4.10 18.45 -10.58
N ALA A 99 -5.26 18.87 -10.14
CA ALA A 99 -5.41 19.67 -8.93
C ALA A 99 -4.91 18.93 -7.66
N TYR A 100 -5.14 17.62 -7.55
CA TYR A 100 -4.58 16.82 -6.46
C TYR A 100 -3.05 16.76 -6.55
N ILE A 101 -2.51 16.47 -7.73
CA ILE A 101 -1.05 16.35 -7.96
C ILE A 101 -0.33 17.66 -7.58
N GLN A 102 -0.91 18.83 -7.91
CA GLN A 102 -0.32 20.11 -7.52
C GLN A 102 -0.29 20.30 -6.00
N ARG A 103 -1.39 19.96 -5.29
CA ARG A 103 -1.42 19.98 -3.83
C ARG A 103 -0.42 19.01 -3.21
N GLU A 104 -0.28 17.80 -3.78
CA GLU A 104 0.68 16.81 -3.32
C GLU A 104 2.12 17.29 -3.52
N LYS A 105 2.46 17.89 -4.65
CA LYS A 105 3.76 18.50 -4.89
C LYS A 105 4.05 19.60 -3.87
N GLN A 106 3.08 20.47 -3.58
CA GLN A 106 3.20 21.49 -2.55
C GLN A 106 3.39 20.88 -1.16
N ALA A 107 2.67 19.81 -0.81
CA ALA A 107 2.87 19.11 0.45
C ALA A 107 4.27 18.49 0.55
N ASN A 108 4.77 17.91 -0.54
CA ASN A 108 6.08 17.27 -0.59
C ASN A 108 7.25 18.24 -0.64
N SER A 109 7.03 19.54 -0.84
CA SER A 109 8.06 20.58 -0.71
C SER A 109 8.41 20.89 0.77
N HIS A 110 7.65 20.37 1.72
CA HIS A 110 7.90 20.51 3.15
C HIS A 110 8.38 19.17 3.74
N ASP A 111 9.19 19.26 4.79
CA ASP A 111 9.52 18.05 5.56
C ASP A 111 8.27 17.42 6.13
N PHE A 112 8.22 16.11 6.13
CA PHE A 112 7.04 15.33 6.51
C PHE A 112 6.36 15.79 7.82
N TRP A 113 7.15 16.08 8.85
CA TRP A 113 6.66 16.48 10.16
C TRP A 113 6.31 17.97 10.30
N SER A 114 6.81 18.81 9.39
CA SER A 114 6.62 20.27 9.39
C SER A 114 5.56 20.74 8.38
N ARG A 115 4.86 19.81 7.72
CA ARG A 115 3.79 20.14 6.78
C ARG A 115 2.68 20.94 7.47
N PRO A 116 2.19 22.01 6.87
CA PRO A 116 1.01 22.71 7.38
C PRO A 116 -0.20 21.79 7.45
N HIS A 117 -0.96 21.84 8.55
CA HIS A 117 -2.13 21.00 8.76
C HIS A 117 -3.15 21.09 7.60
N GLN A 118 -3.44 22.32 7.14
CA GLN A 118 -4.35 22.55 6.03
C GLN A 118 -3.87 21.89 4.73
N LEU A 119 -2.57 21.86 4.51
CA LEU A 119 -1.98 21.23 3.33
C LEU A 119 -2.11 19.70 3.37
N VAL A 120 -1.87 19.10 4.55
CA VAL A 120 -2.10 17.66 4.76
C VAL A 120 -3.58 17.31 4.57
N GLU A 121 -4.49 18.12 5.10
CA GLU A 121 -5.93 17.95 4.88
C GLU A 121 -6.32 18.02 3.40
N SER A 122 -5.68 18.90 2.62
CA SER A 122 -5.99 19.10 1.20
C SER A 122 -5.60 17.91 0.31
N ILE A 123 -4.72 17.03 0.79
CA ILE A 123 -4.29 15.81 0.11
C ILE A 123 -4.87 14.55 0.74
N ARG A 124 -5.87 14.68 1.60
CA ARG A 124 -6.57 13.53 2.17
C ARG A 124 -7.14 12.64 1.07
N CYS A 125 -6.96 11.32 1.24
CA CYS A 125 -7.59 10.34 0.35
C CYS A 125 -9.11 10.59 0.25
N PRO A 126 -9.68 10.69 -0.95
CA PRO A 126 -11.12 10.95 -1.13
C PRO A 126 -12.01 9.85 -0.54
N TYR A 127 -11.47 8.63 -0.38
CA TYR A 127 -12.19 7.48 0.18
C TYR A 127 -12.02 7.33 1.70
N SER A 128 -11.25 8.20 2.35
CA SER A 128 -11.09 8.20 3.81
C SER A 128 -12.26 8.93 4.49
N HIS A 129 -12.98 8.25 5.39
CA HIS A 129 -14.06 8.83 6.20
C HIS A 129 -13.94 8.41 7.65
N LYS A 130 -13.84 9.36 8.57
CA LYS A 130 -13.70 9.10 10.02
C LYS A 130 -12.61 8.05 10.34
N GLY A 131 -11.50 8.11 9.61
CA GLY A 131 -10.38 7.19 9.79
C GLY A 131 -10.55 5.78 9.20
N LEU A 132 -11.63 5.53 8.47
CA LEU A 132 -11.91 4.26 7.80
C LEU A 132 -11.87 4.44 6.28
N CYS A 133 -11.52 3.36 5.55
CA CYS A 133 -11.58 3.32 4.10
C CYS A 133 -12.98 2.91 3.65
N THR A 134 -13.68 3.78 2.91
CA THR A 134 -15.03 3.54 2.42
C THR A 134 -15.12 2.65 1.18
N VAL A 135 -13.98 2.24 0.64
CA VAL A 135 -13.88 1.29 -0.49
C VAL A 135 -13.03 0.07 -0.13
N TRP A 136 -12.98 -0.30 1.16
CA TRP A 136 -12.06 -1.30 1.71
C TRP A 136 -12.03 -2.62 0.94
N LYS A 137 -13.17 -3.14 0.52
CA LYS A 137 -13.28 -4.40 -0.23
C LYS A 137 -12.65 -4.33 -1.63
N TYR A 138 -12.58 -3.13 -2.20
CA TYR A 138 -12.15 -2.86 -3.58
C TYR A 138 -10.96 -1.92 -3.63
N ARG A 139 -10.15 -1.88 -2.55
CA ARG A 139 -8.95 -1.03 -2.52
C ARG A 139 -7.91 -1.52 -3.50
N GLU A 140 -7.16 -0.58 -4.06
CA GLU A 140 -6.11 -0.85 -5.04
C GLU A 140 -4.84 -1.46 -4.42
N ASN A 141 -3.93 -1.90 -5.26
CA ASN A 141 -2.72 -2.65 -4.93
C ASN A 141 -1.88 -2.03 -3.80
N LEU A 142 -1.61 -0.72 -3.81
CA LEU A 142 -0.82 -0.07 -2.77
C LEU A 142 -1.57 -0.08 -1.43
N CYS A 143 -2.87 0.21 -1.45
CA CYS A 143 -3.69 0.18 -0.24
C CYS A 143 -3.85 -1.24 0.34
N VAL A 144 -3.72 -2.28 -0.48
CA VAL A 144 -3.71 -3.69 -0.05
C VAL A 144 -2.40 -4.07 0.62
N THR A 145 -1.28 -3.59 0.09
CA THR A 145 0.08 -4.05 0.44
C THR A 145 0.85 -3.08 1.33
N PHE A 146 0.24 -1.94 1.69
CA PHE A 146 0.87 -0.96 2.55
C PHE A 146 0.75 -1.37 4.02
N PHE A 147 1.89 -1.58 4.64
CA PHE A 147 2.04 -1.77 6.08
C PHE A 147 3.02 -0.73 6.62
N CYS A 148 2.63 -0.04 7.70
CA CYS A 148 3.48 0.95 8.35
C CYS A 148 4.81 0.34 8.82
N SER A 149 4.73 -0.87 9.37
CA SER A 149 5.90 -1.73 9.65
C SER A 149 5.54 -3.15 9.24
N SER A 150 6.48 -3.88 8.66
CA SER A 150 6.30 -5.31 8.42
C SER A 150 6.92 -6.09 9.57
N ILE A 151 6.23 -7.15 9.99
CA ILE A 151 6.71 -8.05 11.05
C ILE A 151 8.02 -8.73 10.65
N GLY A 152 8.22 -8.96 9.35
CA GLY A 152 9.46 -9.47 8.76
C GLY A 152 10.52 -8.39 8.48
N GLY A 153 10.35 -7.15 8.98
CA GLY A 153 11.32 -6.08 8.75
C GLY A 153 11.59 -5.81 7.27
N ALA A 154 12.85 -5.77 6.87
CA ALA A 154 13.26 -5.51 5.47
C ALA A 154 12.79 -6.62 4.52
N ALA A 155 12.90 -7.89 4.92
CA ALA A 155 12.42 -9.04 4.13
C ALA A 155 10.91 -8.95 3.91
N GLY A 156 10.13 -8.66 4.95
CA GLY A 156 8.69 -8.48 4.84
C GLY A 156 8.31 -7.30 3.94
N LYS A 157 9.01 -6.16 4.04
CA LYS A 157 8.82 -5.02 3.13
C LYS A 157 9.11 -5.40 1.67
N THR A 158 10.15 -6.19 1.44
CA THR A 158 10.51 -6.67 0.10
C THR A 158 9.42 -7.59 -0.45
N PHE A 159 8.93 -8.53 0.35
CA PHE A 159 7.81 -9.39 0.00
C PHE A 159 6.59 -8.58 -0.42
N TRP A 160 6.12 -7.65 0.43
CA TRP A 160 4.95 -6.82 0.13
C TRP A 160 5.15 -5.91 -1.09
N LYS A 161 6.38 -5.44 -1.34
CA LYS A 161 6.71 -4.71 -2.57
C LYS A 161 6.56 -5.59 -3.82
N LYS A 162 6.94 -6.88 -3.74
CA LYS A 162 6.74 -7.83 -4.86
C LYS A 162 5.27 -8.14 -5.07
N VAL A 163 4.51 -8.38 -3.99
CA VAL A 163 3.04 -8.53 -4.06
C VAL A 163 2.38 -7.28 -4.65
N ASN A 164 2.80 -6.09 -4.25
CA ASN A 164 2.32 -4.83 -4.84
C ASN A 164 2.56 -4.77 -6.35
N THR A 165 3.78 -5.09 -6.79
CA THR A 165 4.12 -5.10 -8.22
C THR A 165 3.25 -6.07 -9.01
N TYR A 166 2.99 -7.26 -8.44
CA TYR A 166 2.10 -8.25 -9.06
C TYR A 166 0.65 -7.74 -9.15
N LEU A 167 0.10 -7.24 -8.06
CA LEU A 167 -1.26 -6.70 -8.05
C LEU A 167 -1.40 -5.51 -9.00
N LYS A 168 -0.42 -4.63 -9.07
CA LYS A 168 -0.40 -3.52 -10.03
C LYS A 168 -0.43 -4.01 -11.47
N MET A 169 0.35 -5.04 -11.80
CA MET A 169 0.32 -5.68 -13.13
C MET A 169 -1.06 -6.27 -13.41
N ALA A 170 -1.63 -7.01 -12.45
CA ALA A 170 -2.95 -7.60 -12.58
C ALA A 170 -4.04 -6.53 -12.79
N GLU A 171 -4.07 -5.50 -11.96
CA GLU A 171 -5.02 -4.38 -12.07
C GLU A 171 -4.92 -3.70 -13.45
N THR A 172 -3.70 -3.41 -13.89
CA THR A 172 -3.49 -2.77 -15.19
C THR A 172 -3.97 -3.65 -16.34
N SER A 173 -3.57 -4.91 -16.35
CA SER A 173 -3.92 -5.85 -17.43
C SER A 173 -5.42 -6.12 -17.50
N LEU A 174 -6.06 -6.32 -16.33
CA LEU A 174 -7.50 -6.57 -16.26
C LEU A 174 -8.31 -5.33 -16.63
N ALA A 175 -7.89 -4.14 -16.20
CA ALA A 175 -8.57 -2.89 -16.56
C ALA A 175 -8.52 -2.65 -18.07
N GLN A 176 -7.38 -2.87 -18.71
CA GLN A 176 -7.22 -2.76 -20.16
C GLN A 176 -8.03 -3.82 -20.89
N TYR A 177 -8.02 -5.06 -20.40
CA TYR A 177 -8.84 -6.13 -20.96
C TYR A 177 -10.33 -5.78 -20.93
N ALA A 178 -10.85 -5.27 -19.81
CA ALA A 178 -12.25 -4.84 -19.72
C ALA A 178 -12.58 -3.72 -20.72
N MET A 179 -11.67 -2.76 -20.91
CA MET A 179 -11.83 -1.70 -21.93
C MET A 179 -11.91 -2.28 -23.34
N LEU A 180 -11.02 -3.24 -23.67
CA LEU A 180 -11.03 -3.91 -24.98
C LEU A 180 -12.34 -4.65 -25.23
N GLN A 181 -12.86 -5.37 -24.22
CA GLN A 181 -14.13 -6.09 -24.31
C GLN A 181 -15.34 -5.16 -24.50
N LEU A 182 -15.24 -3.91 -24.05
CA LEU A 182 -16.26 -2.86 -24.22
C LEU A 182 -16.04 -2.02 -25.48
N GLY A 183 -15.19 -2.49 -26.39
CA GLY A 183 -14.98 -1.87 -27.72
C GLY A 183 -14.01 -0.70 -27.73
N TRP A 184 -13.19 -0.51 -26.67
CA TRP A 184 -12.15 0.52 -26.69
C TRP A 184 -11.06 0.15 -27.69
N PRO A 185 -10.69 1.04 -28.62
CA PRO A 185 -9.65 0.74 -29.60
C PRO A 185 -8.29 0.56 -28.89
N PRO A 186 -7.50 -0.49 -29.21
CA PRO A 186 -6.18 -0.71 -28.61
C PRO A 186 -5.26 0.53 -28.69
N ALA A 187 -5.32 1.28 -29.80
CA ALA A 187 -4.54 2.50 -29.98
C ALA A 187 -4.88 3.63 -28.97
N LYS A 188 -6.04 3.59 -28.35
CA LYS A 188 -6.46 4.54 -27.30
C LYS A 188 -6.15 4.06 -25.89
N ILE A 189 -5.72 2.82 -25.73
CA ILE A 189 -5.37 2.25 -24.42
C ILE A 189 -3.93 2.62 -24.12
N LYS A 190 -3.75 3.53 -23.17
CA LYS A 190 -2.43 3.92 -22.69
C LYS A 190 -1.97 2.94 -21.63
N THR A 191 -0.87 2.26 -21.89
CA THR A 191 -0.27 1.26 -20.98
C THR A 191 0.35 1.89 -19.74
N ASP A 192 0.79 3.14 -19.82
CA ASP A 192 1.55 3.84 -18.78
C ASP A 192 0.81 5.05 -18.19
N ALA A 193 -0.49 5.21 -18.53
CA ALA A 193 -1.27 6.35 -18.05
C ALA A 193 -1.62 6.17 -16.57
N VAL A 194 -0.98 6.95 -15.70
CA VAL A 194 -1.18 6.91 -14.24
C VAL A 194 -1.74 8.21 -13.67
N THR A 195 -1.81 9.28 -14.49
CA THR A 195 -2.27 10.60 -14.06
C THR A 195 -3.24 11.22 -15.04
N ALA A 196 -4.04 12.20 -14.60
CA ALA A 196 -4.95 12.95 -15.47
C ALA A 196 -4.22 13.70 -16.59
N ALA A 197 -2.97 14.10 -16.36
CA ALA A 197 -2.12 14.74 -17.37
C ALA A 197 -1.91 13.85 -18.61
N ASP A 198 -1.88 12.53 -18.46
CA ASP A 198 -1.71 11.57 -19.55
C ASP A 198 -2.90 11.57 -20.51
N PHE A 199 -4.09 11.94 -20.04
CA PHE A 199 -5.33 12.02 -20.81
C PHE A 199 -5.63 13.42 -21.35
N LYS A 200 -4.95 14.46 -20.85
CA LYS A 200 -4.99 15.86 -21.36
C LYS A 200 -6.38 16.51 -21.38
N PHE A 201 -7.34 16.03 -20.61
CA PHE A 201 -8.67 16.64 -20.50
C PHE A 201 -8.83 17.57 -19.29
N GLU A 202 -7.89 17.53 -18.33
CA GLU A 202 -7.85 18.38 -17.16
C GLU A 202 -6.62 19.29 -17.25
N GLU A 203 -6.83 20.61 -17.12
CA GLU A 203 -5.77 21.60 -17.11
C GLU A 203 -5.03 21.58 -15.74
N GLU A 204 -3.89 22.27 -15.63
CA GLU A 204 -3.07 22.25 -14.40
C GLU A 204 -3.79 22.83 -13.17
N ASP A 205 -4.69 23.77 -13.38
CA ASP A 205 -5.53 24.38 -12.33
C ASP A 205 -6.77 23.55 -11.96
N GLY A 206 -6.95 22.39 -12.62
CA GLY A 206 -8.07 21.46 -12.42
C GLY A 206 -9.32 21.79 -13.24
N ILE A 207 -9.27 22.76 -14.16
CA ILE A 207 -10.38 23.03 -15.07
C ILE A 207 -10.52 21.88 -16.05
N ILE A 208 -11.75 21.40 -16.23
CA ILE A 208 -12.06 20.31 -17.16
C ILE A 208 -12.33 20.86 -18.55
N ASN A 209 -11.62 20.32 -19.54
CA ASN A 209 -11.90 20.57 -20.94
C ASN A 209 -12.99 19.58 -21.41
N ASP A 210 -14.23 20.05 -21.46
CA ASP A 210 -15.39 19.22 -21.79
C ASP A 210 -15.29 18.54 -23.15
N ALA A 211 -14.73 19.20 -24.15
CA ALA A 211 -14.57 18.61 -25.48
C ALA A 211 -13.57 17.45 -25.48
N LYS A 212 -12.43 17.60 -24.79
CA LYS A 212 -11.46 16.53 -24.65
C LYS A 212 -12.00 15.39 -23.79
N TYR A 213 -12.74 15.71 -22.73
CA TYR A 213 -13.40 14.70 -21.88
C TYR A 213 -14.42 13.90 -22.69
N ALA A 214 -15.29 14.56 -23.44
CA ALA A 214 -16.26 13.91 -24.32
C ALA A 214 -15.56 13.04 -25.39
N ALA A 215 -14.49 13.52 -26.00
CA ALA A 215 -13.70 12.76 -26.98
C ALA A 215 -13.01 11.54 -26.35
N LEU A 216 -12.60 11.63 -25.08
CA LEU A 216 -12.05 10.51 -24.33
C LEU A 216 -13.12 9.43 -24.12
N TRP A 217 -14.31 9.80 -23.67
CA TRP A 217 -15.38 8.85 -23.31
C TRP A 217 -16.18 8.34 -24.51
N GLY A 218 -16.26 9.10 -25.61
CA GLY A 218 -17.01 8.70 -26.79
C GLY A 218 -18.47 8.38 -26.47
N ASP A 219 -18.96 7.20 -26.90
CA ASP A 219 -20.33 6.77 -26.68
C ASP A 219 -20.69 6.51 -25.20
N TRP A 220 -19.70 6.49 -24.33
CA TRP A 220 -19.89 6.29 -22.89
C TRP A 220 -20.03 7.60 -22.10
N ILE A 221 -19.93 8.76 -22.74
CA ILE A 221 -20.09 10.05 -22.06
C ILE A 221 -21.45 10.14 -21.37
N GLY A 222 -21.44 10.50 -20.07
CA GLY A 222 -22.64 10.54 -19.23
C GLY A 222 -23.11 9.16 -18.74
N ARG A 223 -22.41 8.10 -19.11
CA ARG A 223 -22.67 6.71 -18.71
C ARG A 223 -21.46 6.07 -18.03
N GLU A 224 -20.62 6.87 -17.38
CA GLU A 224 -19.35 6.45 -16.79
C GLU A 224 -19.55 5.40 -15.70
N GLU A 225 -20.58 5.55 -14.86
CA GLU A 225 -20.93 4.54 -13.85
C GLU A 225 -21.35 3.20 -14.48
N GLU A 226 -22.17 3.23 -15.55
CA GLU A 226 -22.58 2.04 -16.27
C GLU A 226 -21.38 1.33 -16.91
N PHE A 227 -20.44 2.11 -17.45
CA PHE A 227 -19.19 1.58 -17.97
C PHE A 227 -18.40 0.83 -16.90
N TYR A 228 -18.20 1.42 -15.73
CA TYR A 228 -17.49 0.76 -14.63
C TYR A 228 -18.20 -0.51 -14.13
N ARG A 229 -19.51 -0.50 -14.04
CA ARG A 229 -20.31 -1.70 -13.71
C ARG A 229 -20.09 -2.80 -14.76
N SER A 230 -20.06 -2.43 -16.04
CA SER A 230 -19.79 -3.37 -17.14
C SER A 230 -18.38 -3.95 -17.05
N CYS A 231 -17.37 -3.14 -16.74
CA CYS A 231 -16.00 -3.62 -16.50
C CYS A 231 -15.96 -4.66 -15.37
N PHE A 232 -16.62 -4.40 -14.24
CA PHE A 232 -16.71 -5.38 -13.15
C PHE A 232 -17.37 -6.68 -13.58
N ASN A 233 -18.47 -6.59 -14.33
CA ASN A 233 -19.18 -7.78 -14.81
C ASN A 233 -18.36 -8.65 -15.76
N ILE A 234 -17.46 -8.04 -16.53
CA ILE A 234 -16.49 -8.77 -17.35
C ILE A 234 -15.45 -9.46 -16.47
N ILE A 235 -14.82 -8.71 -15.56
CA ILE A 235 -13.68 -9.21 -14.77
C ILE A 235 -14.09 -10.28 -13.76
N LYS A 236 -15.26 -10.17 -13.13
CA LYS A 236 -15.73 -11.18 -12.16
C LYS A 236 -15.90 -12.58 -12.76
N ASN A 237 -16.00 -12.70 -14.09
CA ASN A 237 -16.17 -13.96 -14.82
C ASN A 237 -14.84 -14.50 -15.39
N ILE A 238 -13.71 -13.83 -15.13
CA ILE A 238 -12.39 -14.29 -15.57
C ILE A 238 -11.89 -15.38 -14.64
N ASP A 239 -11.39 -16.47 -15.25
CA ASP A 239 -10.67 -17.52 -14.56
C ASP A 239 -9.14 -17.39 -14.68
N ALA A 240 -8.41 -18.25 -13.98
CA ALA A 240 -6.95 -18.29 -14.00
C ALA A 240 -6.37 -18.53 -15.42
N SER A 241 -7.05 -19.33 -16.25
CA SER A 241 -6.60 -19.61 -17.62
C SER A 241 -6.66 -18.36 -18.49
N THR A 242 -7.78 -17.63 -18.44
CA THR A 242 -7.96 -16.36 -19.16
C THR A 242 -6.97 -15.30 -18.66
N PHE A 243 -6.77 -15.21 -17.35
CA PHE A 243 -5.80 -14.29 -16.77
C PHE A 243 -4.37 -14.58 -17.24
N LYS A 244 -4.00 -15.86 -17.31
CA LYS A 244 -2.70 -16.30 -17.85
C LYS A 244 -2.50 -15.88 -19.31
N GLN A 245 -3.54 -15.95 -20.13
CA GLN A 245 -3.48 -15.50 -21.53
C GLN A 245 -3.31 -13.96 -21.61
N ILE A 246 -3.98 -13.21 -20.74
CA ILE A 246 -3.91 -11.75 -20.70
C ILE A 246 -2.51 -11.27 -20.29
N THR A 247 -1.89 -11.91 -19.30
CA THR A 247 -0.65 -11.43 -18.65
C THR A 247 0.63 -12.10 -19.16
N GLY A 248 0.50 -13.27 -19.82
CA GLY A 248 1.62 -14.00 -20.39
C GLY A 248 2.75 -14.28 -19.40
N GLN A 249 3.99 -14.21 -19.86
CA GLN A 249 5.19 -14.50 -19.06
C GLN A 249 5.44 -13.51 -17.92
N THR A 250 4.94 -12.28 -18.02
CA THR A 250 5.14 -11.29 -16.96
C THR A 250 4.60 -11.80 -15.62
N ARG A 251 3.45 -12.48 -15.62
CA ARG A 251 2.87 -13.11 -14.44
C ARG A 251 3.83 -14.11 -13.80
N GLU A 252 4.37 -15.03 -14.58
CA GLU A 252 5.25 -16.12 -14.08
C GLU A 252 6.53 -15.57 -13.43
N ILE A 253 7.13 -14.54 -14.03
CA ILE A 253 8.31 -13.86 -13.49
C ILE A 253 8.01 -13.22 -12.13
N LEU A 254 6.86 -12.55 -12.01
CA LEU A 254 6.49 -11.88 -10.78
C LEU A 254 6.08 -12.85 -9.68
N GLU A 255 5.42 -13.96 -10.01
CA GLU A 255 5.09 -15.05 -9.06
C GLU A 255 6.36 -15.70 -8.51
N ALA A 256 7.32 -16.02 -9.38
CA ALA A 256 8.63 -16.53 -8.96
C ALA A 256 9.34 -15.56 -8.01
N ALA A 257 9.30 -14.25 -8.30
CA ALA A 257 9.90 -13.23 -7.45
C ALA A 257 9.23 -13.11 -6.08
N ILE A 258 7.92 -13.35 -5.97
CA ILE A 258 7.21 -13.40 -4.68
C ILE A 258 7.63 -14.63 -3.91
N THR A 259 7.63 -15.82 -4.55
CA THR A 259 8.04 -17.09 -3.93
C THR A 259 9.48 -17.04 -3.42
N ASP A 260 10.39 -16.41 -4.15
CA ASP A 260 11.77 -16.25 -3.69
C ASP A 260 11.87 -15.35 -2.44
N THR A 261 11.08 -14.29 -2.37
CA THR A 261 11.07 -13.43 -1.18
C THR A 261 10.36 -14.06 0.01
N GLN A 262 9.41 -14.96 -0.22
CA GLN A 262 8.73 -15.70 0.84
C GLN A 262 9.71 -16.53 1.68
N LYS A 263 10.73 -17.12 1.07
CA LYS A 263 11.76 -17.90 1.78
C LYS A 263 12.42 -17.07 2.88
N TYR A 264 12.82 -15.85 2.56
CA TYR A 264 13.44 -14.94 3.52
C TYR A 264 12.48 -14.45 4.61
N PHE A 265 11.19 -14.29 4.24
CA PHE A 265 10.16 -13.89 5.17
C PHE A 265 9.80 -14.99 6.18
N GLN A 266 9.82 -16.27 5.75
CA GLN A 266 9.60 -17.44 6.61
C GLN A 266 10.76 -17.71 7.56
N LEU A 267 12.00 -17.34 7.19
CA LEU A 267 13.18 -17.47 8.04
C LEU A 267 13.19 -16.51 9.23
N SER A 268 12.39 -15.46 9.20
CA SER A 268 12.24 -14.51 10.31
C SER A 268 11.22 -14.98 11.36
N ASN A 269 11.25 -16.26 11.77
CA ASN A 269 10.53 -16.73 12.95
C ASN A 269 11.16 -16.12 14.22
N LEU A 270 10.95 -14.83 14.39
CA LEU A 270 11.39 -14.14 15.59
C LEU A 270 10.54 -14.64 16.77
N PRO A 271 11.14 -14.93 17.90
CA PRO A 271 10.38 -15.24 19.10
C PRO A 271 9.41 -14.12 19.46
N ASP A 272 8.24 -14.47 20.01
CA ASP A 272 7.24 -13.49 20.47
C ASP A 272 7.85 -12.48 21.45
N PHE A 273 8.81 -12.93 22.26
CA PHE A 273 9.56 -12.12 23.19
C PHE A 273 11.05 -12.32 23.01
N LEU A 274 11.80 -11.24 23.07
CA LEU A 274 13.26 -11.23 23.10
C LEU A 274 13.72 -10.44 24.31
N LEU A 275 14.86 -10.86 24.86
CA LEU A 275 15.53 -10.22 25.98
C LEU A 275 16.97 -9.88 25.57
N LEU A 276 17.38 -8.63 25.76
CA LEU A 276 18.78 -8.27 25.70
C LEU A 276 19.52 -9.03 26.82
N HIS A 277 20.57 -9.76 26.44
CA HIS A 277 21.33 -10.57 27.40
C HIS A 277 21.83 -9.69 28.56
N PRO A 278 21.63 -10.09 29.83
CA PRO A 278 21.94 -9.23 30.98
C PRO A 278 23.41 -8.77 31.05
N ASP A 279 24.32 -9.58 30.53
CA ASP A 279 25.76 -9.30 30.53
C ASP A 279 26.21 -8.44 29.32
N VAL A 280 25.31 -8.00 28.48
CA VAL A 280 25.66 -7.06 27.39
C VAL A 280 25.99 -5.70 27.99
N VAL A 281 27.21 -5.25 27.74
CA VAL A 281 27.70 -3.91 28.11
C VAL A 281 27.69 -3.05 26.84
N THR A 282 27.36 -1.78 27.01
CA THR A 282 27.37 -0.82 25.91
C THR A 282 28.52 0.17 26.10
N ASP A 283 29.39 0.24 25.10
CA ASP A 283 30.41 1.28 25.00
C ASP A 283 29.93 2.37 24.01
N LYS A 284 29.88 3.62 24.47
CA LYS A 284 29.51 4.81 23.69
C LYS A 284 30.74 5.66 23.40
N SER A 285 31.77 5.07 22.88
CA SER A 285 33.00 5.78 22.52
C SER A 285 32.83 6.80 21.37
N ASN A 286 31.71 6.77 20.67
CA ASN A 286 31.38 7.65 19.57
C ASN A 286 29.93 8.14 19.64
N GLU A 287 29.64 9.41 19.32
CA GLU A 287 28.29 9.97 19.33
C GLU A 287 27.34 9.27 18.35
N ASN A 288 27.87 8.78 17.23
CA ASN A 288 27.08 8.17 16.15
C ASN A 288 26.98 6.65 16.25
N HIS A 289 27.90 5.99 16.91
CA HIS A 289 28.01 4.54 17.01
C HIS A 289 28.16 4.08 18.45
N ALA A 290 27.54 2.97 18.76
CA ALA A 290 27.66 2.29 20.03
C ALA A 290 28.13 0.85 19.79
N LEU A 291 29.02 0.37 20.62
CA LEU A 291 29.49 -1.00 20.64
C LEU A 291 28.76 -1.78 21.73
N LEU A 292 28.04 -2.81 21.34
CA LEU A 292 27.51 -3.81 22.27
C LEU A 292 28.57 -4.88 22.48
N VAL A 293 28.86 -5.24 23.72
CA VAL A 293 29.91 -6.19 24.10
C VAL A 293 29.31 -7.27 24.98
N LEU A 294 29.51 -8.53 24.61
CA LEU A 294 29.16 -9.72 25.39
C LEU A 294 30.37 -10.65 25.46
N GLY A 295 31.15 -10.56 26.53
CA GLY A 295 32.44 -11.24 26.61
C GLY A 295 33.41 -10.74 25.53
N GLU A 296 33.84 -11.65 24.64
CA GLU A 296 34.70 -11.31 23.49
C GLU A 296 33.90 -10.95 22.21
N ILE A 297 32.58 -11.12 22.26
CA ILE A 297 31.71 -10.89 21.10
C ILE A 297 31.29 -9.41 21.08
N THR A 298 31.39 -8.78 19.91
CA THR A 298 31.02 -7.38 19.73
C THR A 298 30.04 -7.20 18.58
N ALA A 299 29.16 -6.19 18.70
CA ALA A 299 28.29 -5.71 17.64
C ALA A 299 28.30 -4.19 17.63
N GLU A 300 28.60 -3.60 16.48
CA GLU A 300 28.54 -2.16 16.30
C GLU A 300 27.17 -1.76 15.75
N ILE A 301 26.52 -0.82 16.41
CA ILE A 301 25.21 -0.31 16.01
C ILE A 301 25.18 1.21 16.00
N SER A 302 24.26 1.82 15.29
CA SER A 302 24.04 3.26 15.44
C SER A 302 23.57 3.59 16.87
N SER A 303 24.12 4.63 17.49
CA SER A 303 23.72 5.07 18.84
C SER A 303 22.23 5.39 18.94
N ALA A 304 21.61 5.80 17.84
CA ALA A 304 20.17 6.04 17.75
C ALA A 304 19.33 4.77 17.96
N LEU A 305 19.90 3.58 17.81
CA LEU A 305 19.23 2.29 17.96
C LEU A 305 19.25 1.75 19.40
N LEU A 306 20.10 2.28 20.25
CA LEU A 306 20.21 1.81 21.65
C LEU A 306 18.87 1.78 22.39
N PRO A 307 18.01 2.81 22.34
CA PRO A 307 16.72 2.77 23.02
C PRO A 307 15.83 1.61 22.55
N LEU A 308 15.97 1.22 21.27
CA LEU A 308 15.26 0.09 20.70
C LEU A 308 15.82 -1.23 21.18
N VAL A 309 17.15 -1.40 21.15
CA VAL A 309 17.80 -2.61 21.66
C VAL A 309 17.46 -2.84 23.13
N TYR A 310 17.47 -1.79 23.95
CA TYR A 310 17.04 -1.88 25.37
C TYR A 310 15.54 -2.15 25.54
N SER A 311 14.73 -1.95 24.51
CA SER A 311 13.29 -2.27 24.57
C SER A 311 13.02 -3.77 24.48
N PHE A 312 14.00 -4.58 24.08
CA PHE A 312 13.96 -6.05 24.18
C PHE A 312 14.21 -6.48 25.64
N ASN A 313 13.19 -6.40 26.46
CA ASN A 313 13.26 -6.60 27.91
C ASN A 313 12.60 -7.90 28.39
N GLY A 314 12.25 -8.80 27.47
CA GLY A 314 11.57 -10.06 27.75
C GLY A 314 10.09 -9.95 28.13
N LYS A 315 9.58 -8.72 28.31
CA LYS A 315 8.17 -8.44 28.69
C LYS A 315 7.38 -7.79 27.59
N ARG A 316 8.06 -7.09 26.70
CA ARG A 316 7.45 -6.45 25.52
C ARG A 316 7.52 -7.41 24.35
N GLN A 317 6.44 -7.53 23.60
CA GLN A 317 6.44 -8.35 22.39
C GLN A 317 7.48 -7.84 21.40
N THR A 318 8.19 -8.74 20.72
CA THR A 318 9.19 -8.41 19.71
C THR A 318 8.61 -7.49 18.63
N VAL A 319 7.39 -7.76 18.21
CA VAL A 319 6.67 -6.95 17.23
C VAL A 319 6.41 -5.52 17.70
N GLU A 320 6.14 -5.31 18.99
CA GLU A 320 5.96 -3.96 19.55
C GLU A 320 7.27 -3.16 19.53
N VAL A 321 8.41 -3.83 19.78
CA VAL A 321 9.73 -3.19 19.66
C VAL A 321 10.02 -2.78 18.22
N PHE A 322 9.68 -3.62 17.25
CA PHE A 322 9.78 -3.27 15.84
C PHE A 322 8.92 -2.05 15.47
N GLN A 323 7.74 -1.92 16.05
CA GLN A 323 6.87 -0.75 15.86
C GLN A 323 7.48 0.54 16.41
N LEU A 324 8.16 0.48 17.54
CA LEU A 324 8.89 1.64 18.10
C LEU A 324 10.02 2.11 17.19
N GLY A 325 10.66 1.16 16.47
CA GLY A 325 11.76 1.42 15.55
C GLY A 325 11.37 1.93 14.18
N TYR A 326 10.10 2.01 13.87
CA TYR A 326 9.59 2.31 12.52
C TYR A 326 10.22 3.57 11.89
N ASN A 327 10.45 4.62 12.65
CA ASN A 327 11.01 5.88 12.14
C ASN A 327 12.55 5.88 11.99
N VAL A 328 13.23 4.83 12.46
CA VAL A 328 14.69 4.83 12.60
C VAL A 328 15.35 3.75 11.72
N LEU A 329 14.61 2.71 11.26
CA LEU A 329 15.25 1.50 10.80
C LEU A 329 14.70 0.90 9.50
N PHE A 330 15.55 0.97 8.49
CA PHE A 330 15.37 0.18 7.27
C PHE A 330 15.63 -1.33 7.47
N ASN A 331 16.41 -1.74 8.48
CA ASN A 331 16.96 -3.10 8.62
C ASN A 331 16.85 -3.67 10.06
N MET A 332 15.71 -3.48 10.76
CA MET A 332 15.52 -4.05 12.11
C MET A 332 15.67 -5.57 12.15
N SER A 333 15.18 -6.28 11.14
CA SER A 333 15.29 -7.74 11.09
C SER A 333 16.74 -8.20 11.00
N GLU A 334 17.55 -7.57 10.17
CA GLU A 334 18.98 -7.88 10.04
C GLU A 334 19.70 -7.62 11.36
N LEU A 335 19.45 -6.48 12.00
CA LEU A 335 20.02 -6.18 13.31
C LEU A 335 19.61 -7.22 14.37
N VAL A 336 18.34 -7.56 14.43
CA VAL A 336 17.84 -8.55 15.43
C VAL A 336 18.41 -9.92 15.15
N GLU A 337 18.52 -10.35 13.89
CA GLU A 337 19.15 -11.62 13.51
C GLU A 337 20.63 -11.61 13.87
N GLU A 338 21.37 -10.56 13.55
CA GLU A 338 22.79 -10.42 13.93
C GLU A 338 22.98 -10.51 15.46
N LEU A 339 22.17 -9.76 16.22
CA LEU A 339 22.27 -9.77 17.68
C LEU A 339 21.87 -11.13 18.30
N ARG A 340 20.95 -11.86 17.65
CA ARG A 340 20.59 -13.23 18.07
C ARG A 340 21.68 -14.23 17.75
N GLU A 341 22.27 -14.18 16.56
CA GLU A 341 23.39 -15.02 16.17
C GLU A 341 24.59 -14.82 17.10
N LYS A 342 24.80 -13.58 17.54
CA LYS A 342 25.82 -13.22 18.51
C LYS A 342 25.43 -13.52 19.98
N GLY A 343 24.27 -14.09 20.20
CA GLY A 343 23.78 -14.41 21.56
C GLY A 343 23.44 -13.18 22.43
N MET A 344 23.44 -11.98 21.83
CA MET A 344 23.13 -10.73 22.54
C MET A 344 21.62 -10.51 22.73
N LEU A 345 20.77 -11.09 21.85
CA LEU A 345 19.32 -11.21 22.04
C LEU A 345 18.96 -12.68 22.21
N ILE A 346 18.34 -12.99 23.35
CA ILE A 346 17.97 -14.35 23.76
C ILE A 346 16.46 -14.47 23.98
N LYS A 347 15.97 -15.69 24.04
CA LYS A 347 14.61 -15.94 24.56
C LYS A 347 14.61 -15.69 26.06
N PRO A 348 13.58 -14.99 26.60
CA PRO A 348 13.47 -14.77 28.05
C PRO A 348 13.27 -16.05 28.83
#